data_130ef79225d40c2dc19f974118490a5a
#
_entry.id   130ef79225d40c2dc19f974118490a5a
#
_cell.length_a   1.000
_cell.length_b   1.000
_cell.length_c   1.000
_cell.angle_alpha   90.00
_cell.angle_beta   90.00
_cell.angle_gamma   90.00
#
_symmetry.space_group_name_H-M   'P 1'
#
loop_
_entity.id
_entity.type
_entity.pdbx_description
1 polymer ?
#
loop_
_entity_poly.entity_id
_entity_poly.type
_entity_poly.pdbx_seq_one_letter_code
_entity_poly.pdbx_strand_id
1 'polypeptide(L)'
;VKFFSQYVPGNERVITIEDTMEIRYSVTNPGKDCIEMRVNDRFDYADAIKTSLRLNPKWIMLSEARSKEVKYLLEGWSTGVRGMTALHTDDVRNIPDRILNMLETRVDADRLENDIYQAMDVGVLIRKKKNEAGQVYRYIDQVCFFDREGQKNKIIMAVTDGKLVLKEFPESLL
;
A
#
# COMPACT_ATOMS: atom_id res chain seq x y z
N VAL A 1 -4.30 3.14 -5.49
CA VAL A 1 -3.65 1.99 -6.16
C VAL A 1 -3.68 2.18 -7.67
N LYS A 2 -4.83 2.17 -8.36
CA LYS A 2 -4.98 2.22 -9.83
C LYS A 2 -4.13 3.30 -10.53
N PHE A 3 -4.08 4.53 -10.02
CA PHE A 3 -3.27 5.59 -10.63
C PHE A 3 -1.77 5.27 -10.53
N PHE A 4 -1.29 4.92 -9.35
CA PHE A 4 0.13 4.64 -9.14
C PHE A 4 0.60 3.36 -9.82
N SER A 5 -0.28 2.39 -10.05
CA SER A 5 0.05 1.14 -10.74
C SER A 5 0.55 1.33 -12.18
N GLN A 6 0.25 2.46 -12.80
CA GLN A 6 0.72 2.78 -14.16
C GLN A 6 2.24 3.01 -14.23
N TYR A 7 2.86 3.37 -13.11
CA TYR A 7 4.30 3.63 -13.01
C TYR A 7 5.14 2.38 -12.73
N VAL A 8 4.51 1.22 -12.58
CA VAL A 8 5.25 -0.05 -12.46
C VAL A 8 5.98 -0.34 -13.76
N PRO A 9 7.28 -0.70 -13.71
CA PRO A 9 8.05 -1.07 -14.90
C PRO A 9 7.39 -2.20 -15.69
N GLY A 10 7.45 -2.12 -17.03
CA GLY A 10 6.74 -3.05 -17.91
C GLY A 10 7.26 -4.49 -17.87
N ASN A 11 8.50 -4.70 -17.42
CA ASN A 11 9.16 -5.99 -17.27
C ASN A 11 8.98 -6.62 -15.88
N GLU A 12 8.18 -6.01 -15.02
CA GLU A 12 7.91 -6.49 -13.66
C GLU A 12 6.51 -7.09 -13.58
N ARG A 13 6.43 -8.37 -13.18
CA ARG A 13 5.15 -9.07 -13.02
C ARG A 13 4.36 -8.49 -11.86
N VAL A 14 3.11 -8.11 -12.14
CA VAL A 14 2.14 -7.60 -11.18
C VAL A 14 1.05 -8.64 -10.92
N ILE A 15 0.73 -8.86 -9.65
CA ILE A 15 -0.44 -9.64 -9.27
C ILE A 15 -1.39 -8.71 -8.51
N THR A 16 -2.62 -8.56 -9.00
CA THR A 16 -3.68 -7.85 -8.30
C THR A 16 -4.63 -8.83 -7.64
N ILE A 17 -5.09 -8.49 -6.44
CA ILE A 17 -6.00 -9.31 -5.64
C ILE A 17 -7.16 -8.41 -5.21
N GLU A 18 -8.38 -8.75 -5.64
CA GLU A 18 -9.56 -7.91 -5.48
C GLU A 18 -10.82 -8.76 -5.24
N ASP A 19 -11.74 -8.28 -4.42
CA ASP A 19 -13.11 -8.80 -4.33
C ASP A 19 -13.97 -8.23 -5.46
N THR A 20 -13.82 -6.94 -5.69
CA THR A 20 -14.44 -6.20 -6.80
C THR A 20 -13.35 -5.61 -7.68
N MET A 21 -13.41 -5.87 -8.98
CA MET A 21 -12.39 -5.47 -9.96
C MET A 21 -12.36 -3.96 -10.16
N GLU A 22 -11.59 -3.25 -9.34
CA GLU A 22 -11.44 -1.79 -9.36
C GLU A 22 -10.14 -1.34 -10.01
N ILE A 23 -9.03 -2.05 -9.75
CA ILE A 23 -7.72 -1.73 -10.31
C ILE A 23 -7.74 -1.95 -11.81
N ARG A 24 -8.22 -3.13 -12.25
CA ARG A 24 -8.28 -3.52 -13.67
C ARG A 24 -6.92 -3.28 -14.34
N TYR A 25 -5.89 -3.88 -13.79
CA TYR A 25 -4.50 -3.61 -14.17
C TYR A 25 -4.24 -3.88 -15.65
N SER A 26 -4.73 -4.98 -16.20
CA SER A 26 -4.58 -5.37 -17.61
C SER A 26 -5.17 -4.34 -18.58
N VAL A 27 -6.29 -3.72 -18.19
CA VAL A 27 -6.97 -2.68 -19.00
C VAL A 27 -6.21 -1.36 -18.96
N THR A 28 -5.67 -0.97 -17.79
CA THR A 28 -4.97 0.30 -17.61
C THR A 28 -3.50 0.25 -18.00
N ASN A 29 -2.94 -0.96 -18.14
CA ASN A 29 -1.54 -1.21 -18.47
C ASN A 29 -1.44 -2.30 -19.55
N PRO A 30 -1.95 -2.07 -20.77
CA PRO A 30 -1.98 -3.08 -21.82
C PRO A 30 -0.56 -3.54 -22.17
N GLY A 31 -0.39 -4.86 -22.31
CA GLY A 31 0.89 -5.46 -22.69
C GLY A 31 1.90 -5.68 -21.56
N LYS A 32 1.60 -5.23 -20.32
CA LYS A 32 2.42 -5.57 -19.15
C LYS A 32 2.07 -6.95 -18.59
N ASP A 33 3.05 -7.65 -18.03
CA ASP A 33 2.86 -8.97 -17.40
C ASP A 33 2.06 -8.83 -16.11
N CYS A 34 0.84 -9.38 -16.11
CA CYS A 34 -0.03 -9.31 -14.92
C CYS A 34 -0.92 -10.55 -14.78
N ILE A 35 -1.28 -10.83 -13.52
CA ILE A 35 -2.29 -11.80 -13.13
C ILE A 35 -3.30 -11.09 -12.24
N GLU A 36 -4.57 -11.13 -12.61
CA GLU A 36 -5.65 -10.52 -11.83
C GLU A 36 -6.43 -11.63 -11.13
N MET A 37 -6.36 -11.67 -9.80
CA MET A 37 -7.04 -12.65 -8.96
C MET A 37 -8.29 -12.03 -8.34
N ARG A 38 -9.40 -12.74 -8.45
CA ARG A 38 -10.62 -12.36 -7.77
C ARG A 38 -10.88 -13.28 -6.60
N VAL A 39 -11.03 -12.73 -5.40
CA VAL A 39 -11.36 -13.46 -4.18
C VAL A 39 -12.87 -13.66 -4.05
N ASN A 40 -13.25 -14.71 -3.35
CA ASN A 40 -14.64 -15.07 -3.03
C ASN A 40 -14.64 -15.99 -1.80
N ASP A 41 -15.82 -16.52 -1.43
CA ASP A 41 -16.01 -17.38 -0.24
C ASP A 41 -15.18 -18.68 -0.26
N ARG A 42 -14.71 -19.14 -1.42
CA ARG A 42 -13.92 -20.38 -1.58
C ARG A 42 -12.43 -20.14 -1.82
N PHE A 43 -12.05 -18.92 -2.12
CA PHE A 43 -10.69 -18.51 -2.39
C PHE A 43 -10.52 -17.11 -1.79
N ASP A 44 -10.05 -17.06 -0.56
CA ASP A 44 -9.94 -15.83 0.20
C ASP A 44 -8.64 -15.06 -0.09
N TYR A 45 -8.47 -13.90 0.54
CA TYR A 45 -7.27 -13.08 0.40
C TYR A 45 -6.00 -13.80 0.85
N ALA A 46 -6.08 -14.62 1.90
CA ALA A 46 -4.93 -15.38 2.39
C ALA A 46 -4.47 -16.41 1.35
N ASP A 47 -5.42 -17.13 0.75
CA ASP A 47 -5.14 -18.10 -0.31
C ASP A 47 -4.56 -17.42 -1.55
N ALA A 48 -5.14 -16.28 -1.94
CA ALA A 48 -4.68 -15.50 -3.08
C ALA A 48 -3.24 -14.98 -2.89
N ILE A 49 -2.91 -14.42 -1.72
CA ILE A 49 -1.56 -13.93 -1.43
C ILE A 49 -0.56 -15.10 -1.42
N LYS A 50 -0.86 -16.20 -0.74
CA LYS A 50 -0.01 -17.41 -0.71
C LYS A 50 0.22 -17.99 -2.12
N THR A 51 -0.83 -18.00 -2.94
CA THR A 51 -0.74 -18.44 -4.34
C THR A 51 0.13 -17.48 -5.14
N SER A 52 -0.04 -16.18 -4.95
CA SER A 52 0.73 -15.14 -5.63
C SER A 52 2.23 -15.32 -5.46
N LEU A 53 2.69 -15.61 -4.24
CA LEU A 53 4.11 -15.79 -3.94
C LEU A 53 4.76 -16.93 -4.76
N ARG A 54 3.98 -17.91 -5.22
CA ARG A 54 4.46 -19.03 -6.06
C ARG A 54 4.55 -18.66 -7.55
N LEU A 55 4.01 -17.51 -7.94
CA LEU A 55 3.96 -17.06 -9.34
C LEU A 55 5.08 -16.07 -9.68
N ASN A 56 6.10 -15.96 -8.82
CA ASN A 56 7.24 -15.06 -8.96
C ASN A 56 6.83 -13.60 -9.22
N PRO A 57 6.03 -12.99 -8.33
CA PRO A 57 5.63 -11.61 -8.48
C PRO A 57 6.79 -10.67 -8.20
N LYS A 58 6.79 -9.50 -8.85
CA LYS A 58 7.56 -8.34 -8.42
C LYS A 58 6.69 -7.39 -7.61
N TRP A 59 5.37 -7.41 -7.88
CA TRP A 59 4.38 -6.59 -7.18
C TRP A 59 3.15 -7.41 -6.81
N ILE A 60 2.68 -7.25 -5.57
CA ILE A 60 1.36 -7.70 -5.12
C ILE A 60 0.56 -6.47 -4.73
N MET A 61 -0.60 -6.28 -5.35
CA MET A 61 -1.48 -5.14 -5.11
C MET A 61 -2.85 -5.61 -4.64
N LEU A 62 -3.28 -5.10 -3.48
CA LEU A 62 -4.66 -5.24 -3.03
C LEU A 62 -5.43 -3.94 -3.35
N SER A 63 -6.68 -4.07 -3.75
CA SER A 63 -7.57 -2.90 -3.89
C SER A 63 -7.72 -2.17 -2.56
N GLU A 64 -7.96 -2.91 -1.48
CA GLU A 64 -8.11 -2.39 -0.13
C GLU A 64 -7.74 -3.43 0.92
N ALA A 65 -7.06 -3.00 1.97
CA ALA A 65 -6.79 -3.79 3.17
C ALA A 65 -7.78 -3.37 4.27
N ARG A 66 -8.53 -4.34 4.83
CA ARG A 66 -9.63 -4.09 5.78
C ARG A 66 -9.47 -4.83 7.11
N SER A 67 -8.79 -6.00 7.10
CA SER A 67 -8.75 -6.93 8.21
C SER A 67 -7.48 -7.78 8.21
N LYS A 68 -7.58 -9.04 8.64
CA LYS A 68 -6.49 -10.00 8.83
C LYS A 68 -5.64 -10.33 7.59
N GLU A 69 -6.12 -10.03 6.38
CA GLU A 69 -5.35 -10.18 5.13
C GLU A 69 -4.05 -9.37 5.14
N VAL A 70 -4.03 -8.28 5.90
CA VAL A 70 -2.83 -7.43 6.10
C VAL A 70 -1.65 -8.24 6.59
N LYS A 71 -1.85 -9.25 7.46
CA LYS A 71 -0.79 -10.13 7.94
C LYS A 71 -0.05 -10.81 6.78
N TYR A 72 -0.79 -11.43 5.87
CA TYR A 72 -0.21 -12.14 4.74
C TYR A 72 0.43 -11.19 3.73
N LEU A 73 -0.13 -9.99 3.61
CA LEU A 73 0.42 -8.94 2.76
C LEU A 73 1.80 -8.47 3.27
N LEU A 74 1.92 -8.20 4.58
CA LEU A 74 3.19 -7.86 5.23
C LEU A 74 4.21 -8.99 5.11
N GLU A 75 3.78 -10.25 5.34
CA GLU A 75 4.62 -11.43 5.13
C GLU A 75 5.15 -11.49 3.69
N GLY A 76 4.29 -11.23 2.69
CA GLY A 76 4.68 -11.18 1.29
C GLY A 76 5.68 -10.06 0.99
N TRP A 77 5.42 -8.86 1.47
CA TRP A 77 6.31 -7.71 1.25
C TRP A 77 7.66 -7.86 1.96
N SER A 78 7.70 -8.50 3.13
CA SER A 78 8.96 -8.78 3.86
C SER A 78 9.91 -9.72 3.10
N THR A 79 9.43 -10.43 2.08
CA THR A 79 10.28 -11.27 1.20
C THR A 79 10.92 -10.50 0.04
N GLY A 80 10.74 -9.17 -0.02
CA GLY A 80 11.26 -8.32 -1.08
C GLY A 80 10.31 -8.15 -2.28
N VAL A 81 9.08 -8.67 -2.20
CA VAL A 81 8.01 -8.36 -3.13
C VAL A 81 7.47 -6.98 -2.83
N ARG A 82 7.41 -6.11 -3.82
CA ARG A 82 6.85 -4.76 -3.68
C ARG A 82 5.33 -4.81 -3.67
N GLY A 83 4.68 -3.75 -3.18
CA GLY A 83 3.23 -3.74 -3.17
C GLY A 83 2.59 -2.38 -3.07
N MET A 84 1.28 -2.38 -3.26
CA MET A 84 0.41 -1.24 -3.04
C MET A 84 -0.93 -1.73 -2.49
N THR A 85 -1.45 -1.00 -1.52
CA THR A 85 -2.83 -1.20 -1.06
C THR A 85 -3.46 0.13 -0.69
N ALA A 86 -4.76 0.16 -0.48
CA ALA A 86 -5.46 1.27 0.14
C ALA A 86 -6.00 0.84 1.50
N LEU A 87 -6.14 1.80 2.39
CA LEU A 87 -6.83 1.61 3.67
C LEU A 87 -7.49 2.94 4.08
N HIS A 88 -8.44 2.87 4.99
CA HIS A 88 -9.11 4.06 5.50
C HIS A 88 -8.39 4.63 6.72
N THR A 89 -7.91 5.87 6.59
CA THR A 89 -7.38 6.70 7.69
C THR A 89 -7.65 8.17 7.39
N ASP A 90 -7.61 8.99 8.40
CA ASP A 90 -7.74 10.46 8.32
C ASP A 90 -6.39 11.18 8.32
N ASP A 91 -5.31 10.46 8.69
CA ASP A 91 -3.94 10.96 8.74
C ASP A 91 -2.96 9.84 8.35
N VAL A 92 -1.98 10.15 7.49
CA VAL A 92 -0.97 9.16 7.06
C VAL A 92 -0.11 8.65 8.23
N ARG A 93 0.06 9.44 9.28
CA ARG A 93 0.82 9.05 10.46
C ARG A 93 0.15 7.92 11.26
N ASN A 94 -1.16 7.75 11.09
CA ASN A 94 -1.94 6.71 11.75
C ASN A 94 -1.94 5.37 10.97
N ILE A 95 -1.26 5.30 9.81
CA ILE A 95 -1.22 4.06 9.00
C ILE A 95 -0.63 2.88 9.79
N PRO A 96 0.51 3.01 10.49
CA PRO A 96 1.07 1.89 11.29
C PRO A 96 0.09 1.37 12.33
N ASP A 97 -0.53 2.26 13.10
CA ASP A 97 -1.52 1.89 14.13
C ASP A 97 -2.77 1.22 13.53
N ARG A 98 -3.21 1.69 12.36
CA ARG A 98 -4.33 1.07 11.64
C ARG A 98 -4.01 -0.35 11.22
N ILE A 99 -2.80 -0.58 10.68
CA ILE A 99 -2.32 -1.90 10.30
C ILE A 99 -2.17 -2.80 11.53
N LEU A 100 -1.58 -2.30 12.61
CA LEU A 100 -1.43 -3.04 13.86
C LEU A 100 -2.78 -3.50 14.43
N ASN A 101 -3.78 -2.62 14.37
CA ASN A 101 -5.15 -2.96 14.82
C ASN A 101 -5.81 -4.03 13.93
N MET A 102 -5.49 -4.09 12.62
CA MET A 102 -6.00 -5.12 11.71
C MET A 102 -5.36 -6.50 11.96
N LEU A 103 -4.16 -6.56 12.56
CA LEU A 103 -3.48 -7.83 12.86
C LEU A 103 -4.14 -8.62 13.99
N GLU A 104 -5.09 -8.04 14.72
CA GLU A 104 -5.90 -8.68 15.78
C GLU A 104 -5.05 -9.35 16.88
N THR A 105 -3.75 -9.07 16.94
CA THR A 105 -2.83 -9.58 17.95
C THR A 105 -2.05 -8.43 18.58
N ARG A 106 -1.84 -8.53 19.88
CA ARG A 106 -1.00 -7.59 20.65
C ARG A 106 0.23 -8.27 21.25
N VAL A 107 0.42 -9.54 20.92
CA VAL A 107 1.63 -10.27 21.34
C VAL A 107 2.78 -9.72 20.52
N ASP A 108 3.83 -9.27 21.20
CA ASP A 108 5.01 -8.63 20.60
C ASP A 108 4.68 -7.39 19.75
N ALA A 109 3.84 -6.48 20.28
CA ALA A 109 3.38 -5.27 19.57
C ALA A 109 4.55 -4.45 19.01
N ASP A 110 5.63 -4.28 19.77
CA ASP A 110 6.84 -3.55 19.36
C ASP A 110 7.52 -4.21 18.14
N ARG A 111 7.55 -5.53 18.11
CA ARG A 111 8.09 -6.28 16.97
C ARG A 111 7.20 -6.12 15.74
N LEU A 112 5.89 -6.25 15.91
CA LEU A 112 4.92 -6.08 14.82
C LEU A 112 4.96 -4.67 14.25
N GLU A 113 5.10 -3.64 15.10
CA GLU A 113 5.28 -2.28 14.65
C GLU A 113 6.55 -2.12 13.82
N ASN A 114 7.65 -2.69 14.27
CA ASN A 114 8.90 -2.71 13.52
C ASN A 114 8.77 -3.38 12.14
N ASP A 115 8.08 -4.54 12.08
CA ASP A 115 7.83 -5.26 10.84
C ASP A 115 6.96 -4.43 9.88
N ILE A 116 5.99 -3.66 10.40
CA ILE A 116 5.17 -2.73 9.64
C ILE A 116 6.04 -1.62 9.01
N TYR A 117 6.90 -0.96 9.80
CA TYR A 117 7.80 0.09 9.29
C TYR A 117 8.84 -0.44 8.30
N GLN A 118 9.24 -1.70 8.40
CA GLN A 118 10.14 -2.33 7.41
C GLN A 118 9.45 -2.67 6.09
N ALA A 119 8.14 -2.93 6.13
CA ALA A 119 7.37 -3.33 4.96
C ALA A 119 6.76 -2.14 4.20
N MET A 120 6.77 -0.95 4.79
CA MET A 120 6.16 0.24 4.20
C MET A 120 7.18 1.33 3.92
N ASP A 121 7.13 1.88 2.72
CA ASP A 121 7.98 3.00 2.31
C ASP A 121 7.22 4.34 2.34
N VAL A 122 6.00 4.37 1.81
CA VAL A 122 5.27 5.62 1.54
C VAL A 122 3.80 5.53 1.93
N GLY A 123 3.32 6.53 2.65
CA GLY A 123 1.91 6.77 2.92
C GLY A 123 1.39 7.98 2.14
N VAL A 124 0.24 7.84 1.48
CA VAL A 124 -0.40 8.92 0.71
C VAL A 124 -1.86 9.08 1.13
N LEU A 125 -2.24 10.26 1.60
CA LEU A 125 -3.63 10.61 1.89
C LEU A 125 -4.21 11.42 0.74
N ILE A 126 -5.31 10.92 0.18
CA ILE A 126 -6.06 11.58 -0.87
C ILE A 126 -7.36 12.11 -0.30
N ARG A 127 -7.60 13.40 -0.45
CA ARG A 127 -8.86 14.05 -0.09
C ARG A 127 -9.61 14.56 -1.31
N LYS A 128 -10.86 14.88 -1.12
CA LYS A 128 -11.72 15.49 -2.14
C LYS A 128 -12.21 16.86 -1.67
N LYS A 129 -12.21 17.80 -2.62
CA LYS A 129 -12.77 19.15 -2.45
C LYS A 129 -13.75 19.45 -3.59
N LYS A 130 -14.60 20.45 -3.37
CA LYS A 130 -15.39 21.07 -4.46
C LYS A 130 -14.72 22.36 -4.87
N ASN A 131 -14.65 22.61 -6.17
CA ASN A 131 -14.27 23.92 -6.70
C ASN A 131 -15.45 24.89 -6.64
N GLU A 132 -15.23 26.14 -7.06
CA GLU A 132 -16.25 27.21 -7.08
C GLU A 132 -17.46 26.86 -7.95
N ALA A 133 -17.27 26.02 -8.98
CA ALA A 133 -18.32 25.51 -9.85
C ALA A 133 -19.05 24.28 -9.26
N GLY A 134 -18.76 23.87 -8.01
CA GLY A 134 -19.36 22.72 -7.34
C GLY A 134 -18.84 21.36 -7.80
N GLN A 135 -17.86 21.30 -8.70
CA GLN A 135 -17.28 20.04 -9.18
C GLN A 135 -16.34 19.45 -8.15
N VAL A 136 -16.45 18.13 -7.93
CA VAL A 136 -15.59 17.39 -6.99
C VAL A 136 -14.28 17.02 -7.68
N TYR A 137 -13.17 17.38 -7.07
CA TYR A 137 -11.84 16.92 -7.46
C TYR A 137 -11.11 16.27 -6.30
N ARG A 138 -10.15 15.39 -6.62
CA ARG A 138 -9.27 14.74 -5.64
C ARG A 138 -7.89 15.37 -5.69
N TYR A 139 -7.25 15.47 -4.53
CA TYR A 139 -5.90 16.00 -4.42
C TYR A 139 -5.13 15.22 -3.35
N ILE A 140 -3.81 15.22 -3.46
CA ILE A 140 -2.93 14.67 -2.45
C ILE A 140 -2.86 15.68 -1.31
N ASP A 141 -3.34 15.28 -0.15
CA ASP A 141 -3.38 16.12 1.05
C ASP A 141 -2.12 15.94 1.90
N GLN A 142 -1.71 14.67 2.08
CA GLN A 142 -0.52 14.32 2.84
C GLN A 142 0.29 13.26 2.10
N VAL A 143 1.61 13.33 2.24
CA VAL A 143 2.55 12.27 1.88
C VAL A 143 3.56 12.16 3.01
N CYS A 144 3.84 10.93 3.44
CA CYS A 144 4.93 10.65 4.34
C CYS A 144 5.76 9.48 3.86
N PHE A 145 6.99 9.44 4.32
CA PHE A 145 7.89 8.29 4.23
C PHE A 145 7.97 7.62 5.60
N PHE A 146 7.93 6.29 5.60
CA PHE A 146 8.21 5.48 6.77
C PHE A 146 9.68 5.07 6.72
N ASP A 147 10.43 5.42 7.74
CA ASP A 147 11.86 5.17 7.82
C ASP A 147 12.18 4.48 9.13
N ARG A 148 13.21 3.65 9.10
CA ARG A 148 13.73 2.98 10.28
C ARG A 148 15.22 3.23 10.42
N GLU A 149 15.55 4.25 11.15
CA GLU A 149 16.94 4.59 11.47
C GLU A 149 17.43 3.77 12.68
N GLY A 150 18.16 2.67 12.38
CA GLY A 150 18.62 1.73 13.40
C GLY A 150 17.45 0.96 14.05
N GLN A 151 17.15 1.29 15.32
CA GLN A 151 16.03 0.67 16.06
C GLN A 151 14.83 1.63 16.26
N LYS A 152 14.85 2.82 15.67
CA LYS A 152 13.81 3.83 15.84
C LYS A 152 12.96 3.96 14.59
N ASN A 153 11.68 3.78 14.75
CA ASN A 153 10.68 4.05 13.72
C ASN A 153 10.48 5.56 13.58
N LYS A 154 10.46 6.06 12.36
CA LYS A 154 10.35 7.49 12.07
C LYS A 154 9.39 7.73 10.91
N ILE A 155 8.59 8.77 11.03
CA ILE A 155 7.72 9.25 9.96
C ILE A 155 8.26 10.60 9.48
N ILE A 156 8.55 10.70 8.20
CA ILE A 156 9.06 11.90 7.56
C ILE A 156 7.97 12.46 6.67
N MET A 157 7.39 13.60 7.05
CA MET A 157 6.35 14.25 6.26
C MET A 157 6.95 14.94 5.03
N ALA A 158 6.42 14.61 3.86
CA ALA A 158 6.81 15.23 2.59
C ALA A 158 5.79 16.24 2.11
N VAL A 159 4.49 15.96 2.30
CA VAL A 159 3.39 16.86 1.95
C VAL A 159 2.44 16.97 3.15
N THR A 160 2.02 18.18 3.47
CA THR A 160 1.02 18.48 4.50
C THR A 160 0.08 19.55 3.97
N ASP A 161 -1.24 19.34 4.13
CA ASP A 161 -2.28 20.24 3.62
C ASP A 161 -2.12 20.57 2.11
N GLY A 162 -1.69 19.58 1.32
CA GLY A 162 -1.43 19.71 -0.09
C GLY A 162 -0.19 20.53 -0.46
N LYS A 163 0.68 20.85 0.50
CA LYS A 163 1.90 21.63 0.29
C LYS A 163 3.14 20.80 0.56
N LEU A 164 4.13 20.92 -0.32
CA LEU A 164 5.44 20.29 -0.13
C LEU A 164 6.15 20.91 1.07
N VAL A 165 6.52 20.10 2.05
CA VAL A 165 7.25 20.51 3.26
C VAL A 165 8.63 19.87 3.37
N LEU A 166 8.88 18.79 2.61
CA LEU A 166 10.16 18.11 2.57
C LEU A 166 11.21 18.99 1.90
N LYS A 167 12.37 19.15 2.55
CA LYS A 167 13.50 19.89 2.01
C LYS A 167 14.49 19.01 1.26
N GLU A 168 14.72 17.80 1.79
CA GLU A 168 15.67 16.82 1.24
C GLU A 168 15.03 15.43 1.30
N PHE A 169 15.27 14.62 0.27
CA PHE A 169 14.75 13.26 0.20
C PHE A 169 15.52 12.36 1.16
N PRO A 170 14.86 11.44 1.91
CA PRO A 170 15.54 10.53 2.82
C PRO A 170 16.54 9.63 2.07
N GLU A 171 17.80 9.59 2.49
CA GLU A 171 18.84 8.75 1.86
C GLU A 171 18.48 7.24 1.93
N SER A 172 17.77 6.84 2.99
CA SER A 172 17.32 5.44 3.18
C SER A 172 16.36 4.94 2.09
N LEU A 173 15.78 5.85 1.29
CA LEU A 173 14.83 5.54 0.23
C LEU A 173 15.41 5.73 -1.18
N LEU A 174 16.70 6.07 -1.28
CA LEU A 174 17.44 6.16 -2.52
C LEU A 174 18.14 4.83 -2.84
#